data_19ae6dff62b5a053292984a7b65f6e62
#
_entry.id   19ae6dff62b5a053292984a7b65f6e62
#
_cell.length_a   1.000
_cell.length_b   1.000
_cell.length_c   1.000
_cell.angle_alpha   90.00
_cell.angle_beta   90.00
_cell.angle_gamma   90.00
#
_symmetry.space_group_name_H-M   'P 1'
#
loop_
_entity.id
_entity.type
_entity.pdbx_description
1 polymer ?
#
loop_
_entity_poly.entity_id
_entity_poly.type
_entity_poly.pdbx_seq_one_letter_code
_entity_poly.pdbx_strand_id
1 'polypeptide(L)'
;MDPDEKTELDASPEKVDVVFRQAMRDTLAQWVTLAEERLGPVGIPAYTMLGNDDFDDLAEVLRGSQVVTYAEDGIFELPGGYEMLSIGYSTPTPWHTSRELGEAERQAKMDSLAAQLRDPSTAIFNVHCPPHDTHLDQAPLLDDDLRPVVDASGLRMASVGSTAVRSSLERIEPLLGLHGHIHESAAAQKIGRTVSVNPGSGYGDGILRGAIIDLDQAKGVKRWQLVQG
;
A
#
# COMPACT_ATOMS: atom_id res chain seq x y z
N MET A 1 -3.40 24.21 -19.02
CA MET A 1 -2.76 25.24 -18.14
C MET A 1 -2.12 26.28 -19.03
N ASP A 2 -2.50 27.55 -18.86
CA ASP A 2 -1.93 28.68 -19.56
C ASP A 2 -0.46 28.90 -19.11
N PRO A 3 0.47 29.35 -20.00
CA PRO A 3 1.86 29.64 -19.61
C PRO A 3 2.00 30.67 -18.47
N ASP A 4 1.10 31.65 -18.40
CA ASP A 4 1.07 32.63 -17.33
C ASP A 4 0.62 32.04 -15.99
N GLU A 5 -0.38 31.14 -15.99
CA GLU A 5 -0.80 30.37 -14.83
C GLU A 5 0.31 29.45 -14.30
N LYS A 6 1.07 28.82 -15.21
CA LYS A 6 2.21 28.00 -14.83
C LYS A 6 3.29 28.82 -14.13
N THR A 7 3.60 30.01 -14.67
CA THR A 7 4.61 30.89 -14.07
C THR A 7 4.20 31.39 -12.68
N GLU A 8 2.90 31.67 -12.48
CA GLU A 8 2.37 32.05 -11.15
C GLU A 8 2.40 30.89 -10.15
N LEU A 9 2.15 29.65 -10.60
CA LEU A 9 2.23 28.46 -9.77
C LEU A 9 3.69 28.18 -9.36
N ASP A 10 4.60 28.17 -10.31
CA ASP A 10 6.03 27.92 -10.07
C ASP A 10 6.65 28.94 -9.09
N ALA A 11 6.06 30.13 -8.97
CA ALA A 11 6.49 31.18 -8.04
C ALA A 11 5.90 31.04 -6.61
N SER A 12 4.97 30.15 -6.37
CA SER A 12 4.29 30.00 -5.07
C SER A 12 4.08 28.53 -4.67
N PRO A 13 4.99 27.95 -3.86
CA PRO A 13 4.86 26.58 -3.36
C PRO A 13 3.51 26.29 -2.70
N GLU A 14 2.92 27.27 -1.99
CA GLU A 14 1.61 27.13 -1.35
C GLU A 14 0.47 26.94 -2.37
N LYS A 15 0.53 27.68 -3.49
CA LYS A 15 -0.46 27.51 -4.58
C LYS A 15 -0.30 26.15 -5.26
N VAL A 16 0.95 25.69 -5.43
CA VAL A 16 1.24 24.35 -5.97
C VAL A 16 0.62 23.28 -5.09
N ASP A 17 0.81 23.35 -3.77
CA ASP A 17 0.24 22.37 -2.82
C ASP A 17 -1.30 22.33 -2.90
N VAL A 18 -1.96 23.50 -2.92
CA VAL A 18 -3.43 23.59 -3.06
C VAL A 18 -3.92 22.93 -4.36
N VAL A 19 -3.28 23.25 -5.48
CA VAL A 19 -3.67 22.69 -6.80
C VAL A 19 -3.41 21.18 -6.83
N PHE A 20 -2.30 20.74 -6.28
CA PHE A 20 -1.93 19.33 -6.23
C PHE A 20 -2.93 18.51 -5.36
N ARG A 21 -3.25 19.00 -4.16
CA ARG A 21 -4.27 18.38 -3.30
C ARG A 21 -5.63 18.28 -3.97
N GLN A 22 -6.05 19.37 -4.64
CA GLN A 22 -7.32 19.36 -5.35
C GLN A 22 -7.31 18.35 -6.52
N ALA A 23 -6.22 18.29 -7.28
CA ALA A 23 -6.08 17.32 -8.36
C ALA A 23 -6.12 15.87 -7.87
N MET A 24 -5.47 15.55 -6.72
CA MET A 24 -5.55 14.23 -6.09
C MET A 24 -6.97 13.89 -5.67
N ARG A 25 -7.67 14.83 -5.01
CA ARG A 25 -9.07 14.67 -4.59
C ARG A 25 -9.99 14.41 -5.77
N ASP A 26 -9.87 15.19 -6.83
CA ASP A 26 -10.69 15.05 -8.03
C ASP A 26 -10.44 13.72 -8.75
N THR A 27 -9.17 13.30 -8.85
CA THR A 27 -8.79 12.02 -9.44
C THR A 27 -9.33 10.86 -8.62
N LEU A 28 -9.19 10.91 -7.30
CA LEU A 28 -9.72 9.87 -6.42
C LEU A 28 -11.26 9.80 -6.50
N ALA A 29 -11.95 10.94 -6.56
CA ALA A 29 -13.40 10.98 -6.73
C ALA A 29 -13.85 10.35 -8.05
N GLN A 30 -13.09 10.56 -9.14
CA GLN A 30 -13.36 9.91 -10.42
C GLN A 30 -13.17 8.39 -10.34
N TRP A 31 -12.14 7.92 -9.64
CA TRP A 31 -11.92 6.49 -9.45
C TRP A 31 -13.01 5.84 -8.58
N VAL A 32 -13.47 6.53 -7.54
CA VAL A 32 -14.60 6.07 -6.72
C VAL A 32 -15.86 5.95 -7.57
N THR A 33 -16.16 6.97 -8.38
CA THR A 33 -17.31 6.94 -9.31
C THR A 33 -17.20 5.77 -10.28
N LEU A 34 -16.02 5.55 -10.87
CA LEU A 34 -15.81 4.40 -11.76
C LEU A 34 -15.99 3.05 -11.04
N ALA A 35 -15.54 2.94 -9.81
CA ALA A 35 -15.74 1.74 -9.00
C ALA A 35 -17.22 1.51 -8.72
N GLU A 36 -17.98 2.53 -8.38
CA GLU A 36 -19.42 2.47 -8.15
C GLU A 36 -20.17 2.01 -9.41
N GLU A 37 -19.82 2.57 -10.57
CA GLU A 37 -20.42 2.20 -11.85
C GLU A 37 -20.11 0.75 -12.29
N ARG A 38 -18.89 0.27 -12.00
CA ARG A 38 -18.43 -1.02 -12.49
C ARG A 38 -18.65 -2.17 -11.52
N LEU A 39 -18.44 -1.93 -10.23
CA LEU A 39 -18.47 -2.97 -9.20
C LEU A 39 -19.82 -3.05 -8.51
N GLY A 40 -20.50 -1.91 -8.31
CA GLY A 40 -21.82 -1.85 -7.66
C GLY A 40 -22.87 -2.77 -8.30
N PRO A 41 -23.12 -2.71 -9.62
CA PRO A 41 -24.13 -3.55 -10.29
C PRO A 41 -23.86 -5.05 -10.21
N VAL A 42 -22.61 -5.46 -10.02
CA VAL A 42 -22.21 -6.88 -9.94
C VAL A 42 -21.93 -7.33 -8.50
N GLY A 43 -22.07 -6.43 -7.52
CA GLY A 43 -21.91 -6.74 -6.10
C GLY A 43 -20.49 -7.14 -5.69
N ILE A 44 -19.46 -6.64 -6.42
CA ILE A 44 -18.06 -6.89 -6.08
C ILE A 44 -17.62 -5.81 -5.08
N PRO A 45 -17.24 -6.16 -3.84
CA PRO A 45 -16.75 -5.19 -2.85
C PRO A 45 -15.35 -4.71 -3.22
N ALA A 46 -15.06 -3.43 -2.95
CA ALA A 46 -13.75 -2.83 -3.07
C ALA A 46 -13.28 -2.33 -1.70
N TYR A 47 -12.02 -2.55 -1.39
CA TYR A 47 -11.37 -2.08 -0.15
C TYR A 47 -10.16 -1.24 -0.53
N THR A 48 -10.06 -0.06 0.02
CA THR A 48 -9.01 0.91 -0.29
C THR A 48 -8.46 1.52 0.98
N MET A 49 -7.15 1.63 1.08
CA MET A 49 -6.48 2.42 2.12
C MET A 49 -5.63 3.50 1.46
N LEU A 50 -5.25 4.50 2.22
CA LEU A 50 -4.29 5.52 1.81
C LEU A 50 -2.86 4.98 2.00
N GLY A 51 -1.94 5.36 1.11
CA GLY A 51 -0.50 5.13 1.26
C GLY A 51 0.20 6.29 1.99
N ASN A 52 1.53 6.27 2.03
CA ASN A 52 2.31 7.31 2.72
C ASN A 52 2.30 8.67 2.02
N ASP A 53 2.16 8.70 0.72
CA ASP A 53 2.13 9.94 -0.08
C ASP A 53 0.74 10.59 -0.13
N ASP A 54 -0.28 9.89 0.36
CA ASP A 54 -1.63 10.41 0.40
C ASP A 54 -1.84 11.38 1.58
N PHE A 55 -2.83 12.26 1.45
CA PHE A 55 -3.24 13.15 2.53
C PHE A 55 -4.45 12.59 3.26
N ASP A 56 -4.49 12.74 4.59
CA ASP A 56 -5.56 12.17 5.43
C ASP A 56 -6.97 12.64 5.05
N ASP A 57 -7.11 13.85 4.49
CA ASP A 57 -8.39 14.41 4.06
C ASP A 57 -8.98 13.70 2.82
N LEU A 58 -8.19 12.95 2.07
CA LEU A 58 -8.67 12.07 0.98
C LEU A 58 -9.58 10.95 1.51
N ALA A 59 -9.46 10.58 2.78
CA ALA A 59 -10.35 9.61 3.43
C ALA A 59 -11.84 10.00 3.34
N GLU A 60 -12.14 11.30 3.29
CA GLU A 60 -13.53 11.78 3.15
C GLU A 60 -14.16 11.37 1.83
N VAL A 61 -13.36 11.38 0.74
CA VAL A 61 -13.81 10.94 -0.59
C VAL A 61 -14.17 9.45 -0.57
N LEU A 62 -13.30 8.64 0.06
CA LEU A 62 -13.50 7.19 0.16
C LEU A 62 -14.71 6.84 1.05
N ARG A 63 -14.86 7.51 2.19
CA ARG A 63 -15.98 7.30 3.14
C ARG A 63 -17.34 7.67 2.55
N GLY A 64 -17.37 8.51 1.53
CA GLY A 64 -18.59 8.89 0.81
C GLY A 64 -19.17 7.78 -0.06
N SER A 65 -18.41 6.76 -0.40
CA SER A 65 -18.82 5.66 -1.29
C SER A 65 -19.70 4.63 -0.59
N GLN A 66 -20.61 4.03 -1.37
CA GLN A 66 -21.42 2.87 -0.95
C GLN A 66 -20.83 1.53 -1.43
N VAL A 67 -19.83 1.56 -2.30
CA VAL A 67 -19.20 0.39 -2.93
C VAL A 67 -17.75 0.22 -2.47
N VAL A 68 -17.03 1.33 -2.29
CA VAL A 68 -15.65 1.32 -1.83
C VAL A 68 -15.63 1.47 -0.31
N THR A 69 -15.05 0.51 0.38
CA THR A 69 -14.79 0.56 1.82
C THR A 69 -13.42 1.20 2.07
N TYR A 70 -13.39 2.31 2.80
CA TYR A 70 -12.13 2.87 3.31
C TYR A 70 -11.61 1.96 4.42
N ALA A 71 -10.62 1.15 4.07
CA ALA A 71 -10.07 0.09 4.92
C ALA A 71 -8.74 0.53 5.53
N GLU A 72 -8.81 1.37 6.57
CA GLU A 72 -7.64 1.92 7.27
C GLU A 72 -7.73 1.69 8.77
N ASP A 73 -6.61 1.35 9.41
CA ASP A 73 -6.45 1.22 10.86
C ASP A 73 -7.53 0.36 11.54
N GLY A 74 -7.81 -0.81 10.98
CA GLY A 74 -8.88 -1.66 11.49
C GLY A 74 -8.87 -3.10 10.99
N ILE A 75 -9.88 -3.82 11.42
CA ILE A 75 -10.22 -5.18 10.95
C ILE A 75 -11.47 -5.09 10.08
N PHE A 76 -11.41 -5.68 8.90
CA PHE A 76 -12.48 -5.66 7.91
C PHE A 76 -12.86 -7.09 7.52
N GLU A 77 -14.14 -7.37 7.46
CA GLU A 77 -14.64 -8.65 6.95
C GLU A 77 -14.63 -8.67 5.42
N LEU A 78 -14.04 -9.70 4.86
CA LEU A 78 -14.02 -9.95 3.43
C LEU A 78 -14.99 -11.08 3.05
N PRO A 79 -15.42 -11.14 1.78
CA PRO A 79 -16.18 -12.28 1.28
C PRO A 79 -15.50 -13.62 1.58
N GLY A 80 -16.29 -14.63 1.91
CA GLY A 80 -15.77 -15.94 2.29
C GLY A 80 -15.39 -16.07 3.77
N GLY A 81 -15.67 -15.05 4.60
CA GLY A 81 -15.46 -15.08 6.06
C GLY A 81 -14.01 -14.83 6.49
N TYR A 82 -13.17 -14.30 5.61
CA TYR A 82 -11.82 -13.85 5.96
C TYR A 82 -11.88 -12.50 6.70
N GLU A 83 -10.90 -12.28 7.57
CA GLU A 83 -10.67 -10.98 8.20
C GLU A 83 -9.41 -10.35 7.62
N MET A 84 -9.47 -9.05 7.36
CA MET A 84 -8.33 -8.27 6.86
C MET A 84 -7.94 -7.22 7.89
N LEU A 85 -6.72 -7.32 8.41
CA LEU A 85 -6.05 -6.24 9.14
C LEU A 85 -5.45 -5.27 8.14
N SER A 86 -5.71 -3.96 8.27
CA SER A 86 -5.26 -2.97 7.30
C SER A 86 -4.57 -1.77 7.95
N ILE A 87 -3.37 -1.40 7.42
CA ILE A 87 -2.53 -0.29 7.88
C ILE A 87 -1.85 0.37 6.67
N GLY A 88 -2.14 1.64 6.41
CA GLY A 88 -1.65 2.39 5.23
C GLY A 88 -0.34 3.17 5.41
N TYR A 89 0.20 3.25 6.61
CA TYR A 89 1.44 4.01 6.90
C TYR A 89 2.70 3.29 6.43
N SER A 90 3.71 4.05 5.96
CA SER A 90 5.05 3.53 5.70
C SER A 90 6.01 3.70 6.89
N THR A 91 7.23 3.16 6.79
CA THR A 91 8.39 3.55 7.59
C THR A 91 8.79 4.98 7.24
N PRO A 92 9.53 5.70 8.14
CA PRO A 92 10.11 6.98 7.79
C PRO A 92 10.94 6.90 6.51
N THR A 93 10.66 7.82 5.58
CA THR A 93 11.36 7.96 4.31
C THR A 93 12.25 9.21 4.30
N PRO A 94 13.23 9.30 3.40
CA PRO A 94 14.03 10.52 3.26
C PRO A 94 13.20 11.75 2.82
N TRP A 95 11.98 11.54 2.31
CA TRP A 95 11.08 12.62 1.84
C TRP A 95 10.13 13.13 2.92
N HIS A 96 10.09 12.49 4.12
CA HIS A 96 9.23 12.89 5.23
C HIS A 96 7.76 13.04 4.80
N THR A 97 7.21 11.98 4.23
CA THR A 97 5.83 11.97 3.74
C THR A 97 4.83 12.06 4.90
N SER A 98 3.57 12.37 4.59
CA SER A 98 2.57 12.72 5.61
C SER A 98 2.16 11.54 6.50
N ARG A 99 2.31 10.30 6.01
CA ARG A 99 1.78 9.10 6.67
C ARG A 99 2.87 8.07 6.96
N GLU A 100 3.76 8.43 7.89
CA GLU A 100 4.89 7.60 8.33
C GLU A 100 4.75 7.24 9.80
N LEU A 101 5.15 6.01 10.16
CA LEU A 101 5.21 5.52 11.54
C LEU A 101 6.58 4.93 11.85
N GLY A 102 7.09 5.22 13.05
CA GLY A 102 8.25 4.52 13.58
C GLY A 102 7.99 3.04 13.86
N GLU A 103 9.04 2.22 13.88
CA GLU A 103 8.93 0.76 14.03
C GLU A 103 8.21 0.34 15.33
N ALA A 104 8.51 1.00 16.45
CA ALA A 104 7.87 0.68 17.74
C ALA A 104 6.37 0.97 17.74
N GLU A 105 5.96 2.11 17.15
CA GLU A 105 4.56 2.49 17.04
C GLU A 105 3.81 1.54 16.10
N ARG A 106 4.42 1.20 14.96
CA ARG A 106 3.90 0.22 14.01
C ARG A 106 3.71 -1.14 14.66
N GLN A 107 4.71 -1.61 15.42
CA GLN A 107 4.61 -2.89 16.12
C GLN A 107 3.43 -2.87 17.11
N ALA A 108 3.30 -1.83 17.92
CA ALA A 108 2.20 -1.70 18.88
C ALA A 108 0.83 -1.66 18.18
N LYS A 109 0.71 -0.95 17.05
CA LYS A 109 -0.50 -0.89 16.23
C LYS A 109 -0.85 -2.27 15.66
N MET A 110 0.11 -2.97 15.08
CA MET A 110 -0.09 -4.32 14.54
C MET A 110 -0.51 -5.31 15.63
N ASP A 111 0.13 -5.27 16.80
CA ASP A 111 -0.22 -6.15 17.92
C ASP A 111 -1.62 -5.87 18.44
N SER A 112 -2.01 -4.60 18.56
CA SER A 112 -3.35 -4.20 18.99
C SER A 112 -4.44 -4.64 18.01
N LEU A 113 -4.20 -4.53 16.71
CA LEU A 113 -5.15 -4.98 15.69
C LEU A 113 -5.19 -6.52 15.61
N ALA A 114 -4.03 -7.17 15.62
CA ALA A 114 -3.96 -8.63 15.56
C ALA A 114 -4.66 -9.32 16.74
N ALA A 115 -4.64 -8.69 17.92
CA ALA A 115 -5.37 -9.21 19.10
C ALA A 115 -6.91 -9.18 18.95
N GLN A 116 -7.44 -8.47 17.96
CA GLN A 116 -8.88 -8.37 17.67
C GLN A 116 -9.34 -9.40 16.62
N LEU A 117 -8.41 -10.07 15.94
CA LEU A 117 -8.73 -11.11 14.95
C LEU A 117 -9.31 -12.34 15.62
N ARG A 118 -10.35 -12.91 15.03
CA ARG A 118 -10.97 -14.18 15.49
C ARG A 118 -10.01 -15.35 15.31
N ASP A 119 -9.37 -15.42 14.14
CA ASP A 119 -8.36 -16.40 13.81
C ASP A 119 -7.22 -15.75 12.99
N PRO A 120 -6.13 -15.33 13.66
CA PRO A 120 -4.99 -14.72 12.98
C PRO A 120 -4.40 -15.60 11.86
N SER A 121 -4.56 -16.93 11.98
CA SER A 121 -3.99 -17.87 11.02
C SER A 121 -4.68 -17.88 9.66
N THR A 122 -5.92 -17.39 9.57
CA THR A 122 -6.69 -17.26 8.34
C THR A 122 -6.82 -15.80 7.88
N ALA A 123 -6.23 -14.87 8.65
CA ALA A 123 -6.31 -13.45 8.38
C ALA A 123 -5.45 -13.01 7.18
N ILE A 124 -5.83 -11.91 6.58
CA ILE A 124 -5.09 -11.20 5.54
C ILE A 124 -4.51 -9.93 6.15
N PHE A 125 -3.20 -9.74 6.03
CA PHE A 125 -2.53 -8.51 6.46
C PHE A 125 -2.34 -7.59 5.26
N ASN A 126 -3.16 -6.54 5.16
CA ASN A 126 -3.06 -5.49 4.16
C ASN A 126 -2.26 -4.33 4.76
N VAL A 127 -0.94 -4.41 4.66
CA VAL A 127 -0.02 -3.44 5.27
C VAL A 127 0.81 -2.79 4.17
N HIS A 128 0.64 -1.48 3.98
CA HIS A 128 1.27 -0.75 2.87
C HIS A 128 2.79 -0.97 2.82
N CYS A 129 3.48 -0.79 3.95
CA CYS A 129 4.91 -1.04 4.04
C CYS A 129 5.23 -2.54 3.97
N PRO A 130 6.13 -3.00 3.10
CA PRO A 130 6.53 -4.40 3.00
C PRO A 130 7.44 -4.82 4.17
N PRO A 131 7.55 -6.14 4.43
CA PRO A 131 8.46 -6.69 5.44
C PRO A 131 9.93 -6.50 5.05
N HIS A 132 10.76 -6.11 6.03
CA HIS A 132 12.20 -5.90 5.86
C HIS A 132 12.94 -7.17 5.46
N ASP A 133 14.03 -7.02 4.70
CA ASP A 133 14.93 -8.10 4.25
C ASP A 133 14.21 -9.19 3.45
N THR A 134 13.49 -8.73 2.42
CA THR A 134 12.75 -9.58 1.49
C THR A 134 12.96 -9.12 0.04
N HIS A 135 12.41 -9.87 -0.91
CA HIS A 135 12.30 -9.41 -2.30
C HIS A 135 11.21 -8.36 -2.51
N LEU A 136 10.42 -8.06 -1.48
CA LEU A 136 9.29 -7.12 -1.54
C LEU A 136 9.68 -5.68 -1.19
N ASP A 137 10.90 -5.46 -0.68
CA ASP A 137 11.33 -4.21 -0.07
C ASP A 137 12.68 -3.68 -0.61
N GLN A 138 13.11 -4.14 -1.77
CA GLN A 138 14.36 -3.71 -2.38
C GLN A 138 14.17 -2.39 -3.12
N ALA A 139 14.83 -1.32 -2.67
CA ALA A 139 14.84 -0.02 -3.33
C ALA A 139 16.27 0.44 -3.62
N PRO A 140 16.49 1.36 -4.58
CA PRO A 140 17.79 1.97 -4.80
C PRO A 140 18.34 2.59 -3.52
N LEU A 141 19.57 2.22 -3.15
CA LEU A 141 20.30 2.89 -2.07
C LEU A 141 20.55 4.35 -2.49
N LEU A 142 20.20 5.29 -1.63
CA LEU A 142 20.40 6.71 -1.87
C LEU A 142 21.59 7.24 -1.07
N ASP A 143 22.33 8.20 -1.65
CA ASP A 143 23.31 8.99 -0.96
C ASP A 143 22.68 10.17 -0.17
N ASP A 144 23.50 11.00 0.47
CA ASP A 144 23.04 12.15 1.26
C ASP A 144 22.33 13.22 0.40
N ASP A 145 22.55 13.22 -0.92
CA ASP A 145 21.86 14.10 -1.90
C ASP A 145 20.61 13.45 -2.51
N LEU A 146 20.16 12.32 -1.97
CA LEU A 146 19.03 11.51 -2.46
C LEU A 146 19.23 10.99 -3.90
N ARG A 147 20.46 10.73 -4.31
CA ARG A 147 20.78 10.16 -5.60
C ARG A 147 21.05 8.66 -5.48
N PRO A 148 20.60 7.86 -6.46
CA PRO A 148 20.92 6.42 -6.47
C PRO A 148 22.44 6.16 -6.50
N VAL A 149 22.91 5.33 -5.57
CA VAL A 149 24.30 4.91 -5.49
C VAL A 149 24.58 3.84 -6.56
N VAL A 150 25.57 4.12 -7.41
CA VAL A 150 26.05 3.20 -8.46
C VAL A 150 27.52 2.89 -8.23
N ASP A 151 27.90 1.63 -8.28
CA ASP A 151 29.29 1.16 -8.23
C ASP A 151 29.65 0.26 -9.42
N ALA A 152 30.82 -0.38 -9.38
CA ALA A 152 31.29 -1.25 -10.46
C ALA A 152 30.36 -2.46 -10.72
N SER A 153 29.52 -2.84 -9.77
CA SER A 153 28.52 -3.93 -9.90
C SER A 153 27.15 -3.43 -10.40
N GLY A 154 26.97 -2.13 -10.54
CA GLY A 154 25.73 -1.50 -10.99
C GLY A 154 25.01 -0.71 -9.90
N LEU A 155 23.70 -0.57 -10.03
CA LEU A 155 22.83 0.11 -9.05
C LEU A 155 22.80 -0.67 -7.73
N ARG A 156 23.15 0.01 -6.63
CA ARG A 156 23.06 -0.60 -5.30
C ARG A 156 21.61 -0.60 -4.82
N MET A 157 21.19 -1.74 -4.29
CA MET A 157 19.87 -1.90 -3.70
C MET A 157 20.00 -2.07 -2.19
N ALA A 158 18.99 -1.64 -1.45
CA ALA A 158 18.88 -1.77 0.00
C ALA A 158 17.48 -2.23 0.39
N SER A 159 17.40 -2.98 1.48
CA SER A 159 16.13 -3.31 2.13
C SER A 159 15.63 -2.10 2.92
N VAL A 160 14.46 -1.60 2.56
CA VAL A 160 13.84 -0.40 3.15
C VAL A 160 12.49 -0.66 3.81
N GLY A 161 12.06 -1.91 3.86
CA GLY A 161 10.82 -2.34 4.51
C GLY A 161 10.87 -2.26 6.04
N SER A 162 9.78 -2.67 6.67
CA SER A 162 9.58 -2.59 8.12
C SER A 162 10.01 -3.87 8.83
N THR A 163 10.83 -3.73 9.86
CA THR A 163 11.20 -4.82 10.78
C THR A 163 10.00 -5.25 11.64
N ALA A 164 9.11 -4.33 12.01
CA ALA A 164 7.88 -4.66 12.72
C ALA A 164 6.92 -5.49 11.88
N VAL A 165 6.77 -5.16 10.57
CA VAL A 165 5.97 -5.97 9.65
C VAL A 165 6.58 -7.37 9.52
N ARG A 166 7.90 -7.47 9.33
CA ARG A 166 8.61 -8.75 9.24
C ARG A 166 8.39 -9.61 10.49
N SER A 167 8.64 -9.05 11.67
CA SER A 167 8.47 -9.73 12.96
C SER A 167 7.02 -10.19 13.18
N SER A 168 6.04 -9.35 12.82
CA SER A 168 4.63 -9.70 12.96
C SER A 168 4.21 -10.84 12.04
N LEU A 169 4.68 -10.85 10.79
CA LEU A 169 4.41 -11.94 9.84
C LEU A 169 5.04 -13.26 10.31
N GLU A 170 6.26 -13.23 10.85
CA GLU A 170 6.94 -14.43 11.37
C GLU A 170 6.29 -14.98 12.63
N ARG A 171 5.79 -14.11 13.51
CA ARG A 171 5.19 -14.51 14.79
C ARG A 171 3.73 -14.95 14.67
N ILE A 172 2.95 -14.23 13.85
CA ILE A 172 1.49 -14.44 13.73
C ILE A 172 1.18 -15.45 12.63
N GLU A 173 2.01 -15.49 11.60
CA GLU A 173 1.87 -16.34 10.43
C GLU A 173 0.46 -16.25 9.80
N PRO A 174 -0.04 -15.04 9.43
CA PRO A 174 -1.33 -14.92 8.76
C PRO A 174 -1.34 -15.69 7.43
N LEU A 175 -2.52 -15.85 6.85
CA LEU A 175 -2.68 -16.53 5.57
C LEU A 175 -1.95 -15.81 4.42
N LEU A 176 -2.09 -14.48 4.37
CA LEU A 176 -1.64 -13.66 3.26
C LEU A 176 -1.15 -12.30 3.77
N GLY A 177 -0.05 -11.79 3.21
CA GLY A 177 0.42 -10.42 3.32
C GLY A 177 0.26 -9.70 1.99
N LEU A 178 -0.39 -8.54 1.99
CA LEU A 178 -0.52 -7.64 0.85
C LEU A 178 0.23 -6.36 1.14
N HIS A 179 1.12 -5.97 0.24
CA HIS A 179 2.02 -4.83 0.41
C HIS A 179 2.10 -3.98 -0.86
N GLY A 180 2.61 -2.76 -0.71
CA GLY A 180 2.91 -1.81 -1.78
C GLY A 180 4.17 -1.03 -1.44
N HIS A 181 4.11 0.31 -1.49
CA HIS A 181 5.13 1.26 -1.09
C HIS A 181 6.42 1.21 -1.95
N ILE A 182 7.05 0.05 -2.09
CA ILE A 182 8.28 -0.09 -2.87
C ILE A 182 7.91 -0.50 -4.29
N HIS A 183 7.92 0.48 -5.17
CA HIS A 183 7.42 0.37 -6.54
C HIS A 183 8.27 -0.57 -7.41
N GLU A 184 9.56 -0.64 -7.15
CA GLU A 184 10.53 -1.46 -7.89
C GLU A 184 10.44 -2.95 -7.53
N SER A 185 9.90 -3.27 -6.36
CA SER A 185 9.96 -4.62 -5.77
C SER A 185 8.73 -5.47 -6.05
N ALA A 186 8.38 -5.63 -7.35
CA ALA A 186 7.31 -6.53 -7.76
C ALA A 186 7.69 -7.99 -7.52
N ALA A 187 7.18 -8.58 -6.45
CA ALA A 187 7.51 -9.96 -6.04
C ALA A 187 6.42 -10.61 -5.19
N ALA A 188 6.55 -11.92 -5.00
CA ALA A 188 5.88 -12.66 -3.94
C ALA A 188 6.88 -13.58 -3.26
N GLN A 189 6.79 -13.68 -1.93
CA GLN A 189 7.71 -14.46 -1.11
C GLN A 189 6.96 -15.12 0.06
N LYS A 190 7.37 -16.31 0.47
CA LYS A 190 6.91 -16.92 1.72
C LYS A 190 7.75 -16.44 2.89
N ILE A 191 7.06 -16.07 3.97
CA ILE A 191 7.62 -15.75 5.29
C ILE A 191 6.92 -16.67 6.30
N GLY A 192 7.63 -17.68 6.80
CA GLY A 192 6.97 -18.79 7.46
C GLY A 192 5.96 -19.46 6.51
N ARG A 193 4.70 -19.60 6.94
CA ARG A 193 3.61 -20.08 6.08
C ARG A 193 2.91 -18.99 5.27
N THR A 194 3.10 -17.71 5.62
CA THR A 194 2.46 -16.57 4.98
C THR A 194 2.98 -16.36 3.56
N VAL A 195 2.10 -16.25 2.60
CA VAL A 195 2.44 -15.74 1.27
C VAL A 195 2.33 -14.22 1.31
N SER A 196 3.44 -13.50 1.12
CA SER A 196 3.47 -12.04 1.05
C SER A 196 3.69 -11.57 -0.38
N VAL A 197 2.92 -10.57 -0.81
CA VAL A 197 2.90 -10.09 -2.20
C VAL A 197 3.03 -8.57 -2.22
N ASN A 198 3.94 -8.06 -3.05
CA ASN A 198 3.99 -6.67 -3.50
C ASN A 198 3.91 -6.67 -5.03
N PRO A 199 2.87 -6.12 -5.67
CA PRO A 199 2.78 -6.10 -7.13
C PRO A 199 3.71 -5.05 -7.75
N GLY A 200 4.34 -4.20 -6.95
CA GLY A 200 5.05 -3.03 -7.42
C GLY A 200 4.12 -1.95 -7.96
N SER A 201 4.67 -0.92 -8.57
CA SER A 201 3.91 0.13 -9.24
C SER A 201 4.58 0.57 -10.53
N GLY A 202 3.79 0.95 -11.52
CA GLY A 202 4.22 1.52 -12.79
C GLY A 202 3.42 2.76 -13.15
N TYR A 203 2.88 3.47 -12.15
CA TYR A 203 1.98 4.60 -12.38
C TYR A 203 2.65 5.72 -13.19
N GLY A 204 3.94 5.95 -13.02
CA GLY A 204 4.70 6.94 -13.79
C GLY A 204 4.76 6.63 -15.29
N ASP A 205 4.62 5.35 -15.66
CA ASP A 205 4.59 4.86 -17.03
C ASP A 205 3.16 4.61 -17.54
N GLY A 206 2.14 4.91 -16.72
CA GLY A 206 0.74 4.63 -17.02
C GLY A 206 0.39 3.14 -17.00
N ILE A 207 1.18 2.31 -16.33
CA ILE A 207 0.98 0.86 -16.21
C ILE A 207 0.33 0.56 -14.87
N LEU A 208 -0.85 -0.08 -14.90
CA LEU A 208 -1.47 -0.65 -13.72
C LEU A 208 -0.83 -2.00 -13.39
N ARG A 209 -0.27 -2.13 -12.18
CA ARG A 209 0.24 -3.41 -11.67
C ARG A 209 -0.65 -3.93 -10.55
N GLY A 210 -0.80 -5.25 -10.49
CA GLY A 210 -1.66 -5.90 -9.50
C GLY A 210 -1.27 -7.35 -9.25
N ALA A 211 -2.05 -8.00 -8.38
CA ALA A 211 -1.96 -9.42 -8.14
C ALA A 211 -3.36 -10.06 -8.17
N ILE A 212 -3.49 -11.22 -8.80
CA ILE A 212 -4.66 -12.09 -8.70
C ILE A 212 -4.32 -13.20 -7.74
N ILE A 213 -5.15 -13.39 -6.71
CA ILE A 213 -4.89 -14.37 -5.64
C ILE A 213 -6.13 -15.21 -5.43
N ASP A 214 -5.99 -16.52 -5.58
CA ASP A 214 -7.05 -17.48 -5.29
C ASP A 214 -6.90 -18.00 -3.85
N LEU A 215 -7.91 -17.78 -3.04
CA LEU A 215 -7.99 -18.27 -1.68
C LEU A 215 -8.93 -19.49 -1.60
N ASP A 216 -8.58 -20.43 -0.74
CA ASP A 216 -9.38 -21.61 -0.40
C ASP A 216 -9.41 -21.73 1.14
N GLN A 217 -10.61 -21.77 1.72
CA GLN A 217 -10.76 -21.81 3.18
C GLN A 217 -10.05 -23.00 3.84
N ALA A 218 -9.97 -24.13 3.14
CA ALA A 218 -9.35 -25.36 3.65
C ALA A 218 -7.85 -25.45 3.32
N LYS A 219 -7.39 -24.80 2.26
CA LYS A 219 -6.04 -24.97 1.70
C LYS A 219 -5.18 -23.71 1.77
N GLY A 220 -5.76 -22.58 2.12
CA GLY A 220 -5.06 -21.30 2.20
C GLY A 220 -4.90 -20.61 0.84
N VAL A 221 -3.73 -20.01 0.57
CA VAL A 221 -3.42 -19.43 -0.74
C VAL A 221 -3.18 -20.56 -1.73
N LYS A 222 -4.13 -20.75 -2.64
CA LYS A 222 -4.09 -21.81 -3.65
C LYS A 222 -3.18 -21.44 -4.82
N ARG A 223 -3.29 -20.19 -5.26
CA ARG A 223 -2.55 -19.66 -6.41
C ARG A 223 -2.44 -18.14 -6.30
N TRP A 224 -1.37 -17.61 -6.82
CA TRP A 224 -1.19 -16.17 -7.03
C TRP A 224 -0.50 -15.90 -8.37
N GLN A 225 -0.73 -14.73 -8.92
CA GLN A 225 -0.10 -14.27 -10.16
C GLN A 225 0.02 -12.75 -10.12
N LEU A 226 1.21 -12.21 -10.40
CA LEU A 226 1.39 -10.79 -10.69
C LEU A 226 0.88 -10.49 -12.10
N VAL A 227 0.16 -9.38 -12.25
CA VAL A 227 -0.46 -8.95 -13.51
C VAL A 227 -0.17 -7.48 -13.77
N GLN A 228 -0.28 -7.07 -15.04
CA GLN A 228 -0.22 -5.67 -15.45
C GLN A 228 -1.17 -5.43 -16.61
N GLY A 229 -1.63 -4.17 -16.76
CA GLY A 229 -2.54 -3.71 -17.83
C GLY A 229 -2.39 -2.21 -18.10
#